data_0aa72a9619f624b965bc71c7a414baac
#
_entry.id   0aa72a9619f624b965bc71c7a414baac
#
_cell.length_a   1.000
_cell.length_b   1.000
_cell.length_c   1.000
_cell.angle_alpha   90.00
_cell.angle_beta   90.00
_cell.angle_gamma   90.00
#
_symmetry.space_group_name_H-M   'P 1'
#
loop_
_entity.id
_entity.type
_entity.pdbx_description
1 polymer ?
#
loop_
_entity_poly.entity_id
_entity_poly.type
_entity_poly.pdbx_seq_one_letter_code
_entity_poly.pdbx_strand_id
1 'polypeptide(L)'
;FSQFVPLLAELWGTAWFENGCLSSHFQNMCVEGDAVKAFARFDSEQPFSAQIWAEKEDGTPVLTGTASLPDESGQHPETELERRLNKLTPPGSLVILENLSVGQRGAAPEPVIMDFDQNMGALYPFSLKETLEKITEGCPWYDPATAADSPWGGAIIPLEMISVLAEY
;
A
#
# COMPACT_ATOMS: atom_id res chain seq x y z
N PHE A 1 -0.28 1.83 -5.51
CA PHE A 1 -0.14 2.40 -4.15
C PHE A 1 1.17 3.18 -4.00
N SER A 2 2.26 2.71 -4.55
CA SER A 2 3.59 3.33 -4.44
C SER A 2 3.62 4.78 -4.95
N GLN A 3 2.72 5.18 -5.83
CA GLN A 3 2.57 6.57 -6.28
C GLN A 3 2.30 7.58 -5.15
N PHE A 4 1.82 7.12 -4.00
CA PHE A 4 1.63 7.97 -2.81
C PHE A 4 2.88 8.09 -1.95
N VAL A 5 3.84 7.17 -2.09
CA VAL A 5 5.03 7.11 -1.23
C VAL A 5 5.83 8.43 -1.24
N PRO A 6 6.12 9.07 -2.38
CA PRO A 6 6.85 10.33 -2.38
C PRO A 6 6.12 11.44 -1.60
N LEU A 7 4.80 11.55 -1.77
CA LEU A 7 3.98 12.55 -1.07
C LEU A 7 3.94 12.31 0.44
N LEU A 8 3.81 11.05 0.85
CA LEU A 8 3.71 10.67 2.25
C LEU A 8 5.08 10.69 2.95
N ALA A 9 6.15 10.38 2.21
CA ALA A 9 7.51 10.53 2.69
C ALA A 9 7.90 12.01 2.86
N GLU A 10 7.46 12.91 1.99
CA GLU A 10 7.64 14.35 2.15
C GLU A 10 6.88 14.86 3.39
N LEU A 11 5.68 14.33 3.63
CA LEU A 11 4.83 14.75 4.74
C LEU A 11 5.34 14.25 6.10
N TRP A 12 5.76 12.99 6.21
CA TRP A 12 6.05 12.32 7.47
C TRP A 12 7.47 11.73 7.58
N GLY A 13 8.29 11.89 6.55
CA GLY A 13 9.67 11.39 6.56
C GLY A 13 9.75 9.88 6.75
N THR A 14 10.73 9.43 7.54
CA THR A 14 10.96 8.01 7.84
C THR A 14 9.82 7.38 8.63
N ALA A 15 9.08 8.15 9.42
CA ALA A 15 7.95 7.65 10.19
C ALA A 15 6.87 7.01 9.30
N TRP A 16 6.73 7.50 8.06
CA TRP A 16 5.84 6.87 7.09
C TRP A 16 6.21 5.42 6.79
N PHE A 17 7.49 5.14 6.58
CA PHE A 17 7.96 3.79 6.27
C PHE A 17 7.93 2.84 7.48
N GLU A 18 8.03 3.38 8.69
CA GLU A 18 8.05 2.58 9.93
C GLU A 18 6.65 2.25 10.44
N ASN A 19 5.74 3.20 10.36
CA ASN A 19 4.43 3.10 11.02
C ASN A 19 3.28 3.57 10.13
N GLY A 20 3.51 3.83 8.84
CA GLY A 20 2.47 4.30 7.93
C GLY A 20 1.38 3.27 7.69
N CYS A 21 0.14 3.72 7.68
CA CYS A 21 -1.01 2.95 7.27
C CYS A 21 -1.65 3.58 6.04
N LEU A 22 -1.85 2.80 4.99
CA LEU A 22 -2.56 3.22 3.78
C LEU A 22 -3.81 2.36 3.61
N SER A 23 -4.95 3.02 3.57
CA SER A 23 -6.25 2.38 3.34
C SER A 23 -6.92 3.02 2.14
N SER A 24 -7.22 2.22 1.12
CA SER A 24 -7.72 2.75 -0.14
C SER A 24 -8.83 1.92 -0.73
N HIS A 25 -9.58 2.56 -1.61
CA HIS A 25 -10.67 1.99 -2.36
C HIS A 25 -10.54 2.32 -3.85
N PHE A 26 -10.40 1.29 -4.67
CA PHE A 26 -10.41 1.43 -6.12
C PHE A 26 -11.81 1.77 -6.62
N GLN A 27 -11.90 2.74 -7.52
CA GLN A 27 -13.15 3.21 -8.09
C GLN A 27 -13.28 2.87 -9.58
N ASN A 28 -12.23 3.11 -10.33
CA ASN A 28 -12.21 2.81 -11.76
C ASN A 28 -10.89 2.13 -12.15
N MET A 29 -10.99 1.29 -13.17
CA MET A 29 -9.86 0.57 -13.73
C MET A 29 -8.94 1.52 -14.49
N CYS A 30 -7.64 1.30 -14.35
CA CYS A 30 -6.61 1.87 -15.22
C CYS A 30 -6.14 0.82 -16.21
N VAL A 31 -5.84 1.25 -17.40
CA VAL A 31 -5.23 0.42 -18.45
C VAL A 31 -3.85 0.97 -18.81
N GLU A 32 -3.06 0.16 -19.48
CA GLU A 32 -1.75 0.59 -19.96
C GLU A 32 -1.86 1.85 -20.83
N GLY A 33 -1.03 2.85 -20.52
CA GLY A 33 -1.04 4.15 -21.19
C GLY A 33 -1.89 5.22 -20.53
N ASP A 34 -2.73 4.88 -19.56
CA ASP A 34 -3.45 5.90 -18.77
C ASP A 34 -2.48 6.74 -17.93
N ALA A 35 -2.54 8.05 -18.07
CA ALA A 35 -1.84 8.97 -17.18
C ALA A 35 -2.67 9.15 -15.90
N VAL A 36 -2.07 8.81 -14.76
CA VAL A 36 -2.71 8.91 -13.43
C VAL A 36 -1.91 9.86 -12.55
N LYS A 37 -2.60 10.76 -11.86
CA LYS A 37 -2.02 11.67 -10.88
C LYS A 37 -2.46 11.27 -9.48
N ALA A 38 -1.50 11.19 -8.57
CA ALA A 38 -1.74 10.95 -7.15
C ALA A 38 -1.74 12.29 -6.38
N PHE A 39 -2.63 12.40 -5.42
CA PHE A 39 -2.82 13.58 -4.59
C PHE A 39 -2.90 13.18 -3.12
N ALA A 40 -2.40 14.06 -2.26
CA ALA A 40 -2.60 13.97 -0.83
C ALA A 40 -3.07 15.33 -0.30
N ARG A 41 -4.06 15.34 0.58
CA ARG A 41 -4.52 16.52 1.29
C ARG A 41 -4.29 16.33 2.78
N PHE A 42 -3.42 17.15 3.30
CA PHE A 42 -3.07 17.21 4.70
C PHE A 42 -3.87 18.32 5.40
N ASP A 43 -4.32 18.01 6.61
CA ASP A 43 -4.94 18.98 7.51
C ASP A 43 -4.05 19.16 8.73
N SER A 44 -3.61 20.38 8.98
CA SER A 44 -2.74 20.71 10.12
C SER A 44 -3.41 20.46 11.48
N GLU A 45 -4.75 20.44 11.53
CA GLU A 45 -5.50 20.10 12.74
C GLU A 45 -5.56 18.57 12.98
N GLN A 46 -5.20 17.77 11.97
CA GLN A 46 -5.14 16.30 12.03
C GLN A 46 -3.76 15.79 11.56
N PRO A 47 -2.68 16.08 12.29
CA PRO A 47 -1.31 15.86 11.81
C PRO A 47 -0.95 14.41 11.53
N PHE A 48 -1.72 13.46 12.03
CA PHE A 48 -1.52 12.02 11.82
C PHE A 48 -2.40 11.42 10.72
N SER A 49 -3.10 12.25 9.94
CA SER A 49 -4.01 11.79 8.89
C SER A 49 -3.88 12.63 7.63
N ALA A 50 -3.98 12.00 6.48
CA ALA A 50 -4.12 12.63 5.17
C ALA A 50 -5.19 11.92 4.36
N GLN A 51 -5.95 12.69 3.59
CA GLN A 51 -6.79 12.13 2.54
C GLN A 51 -5.96 11.95 1.28
N ILE A 52 -6.08 10.80 0.65
CA ILE A 52 -5.38 10.47 -0.59
C ILE A 52 -6.38 10.14 -1.69
N TRP A 53 -6.04 10.50 -2.92
CA TRP A 53 -6.79 10.07 -4.09
C TRP A 53 -5.92 10.06 -5.32
N ALA A 54 -6.35 9.32 -6.32
CA ALA A 54 -5.74 9.32 -7.64
C ALA A 54 -6.82 9.48 -8.70
N GLU A 55 -6.50 10.20 -9.75
CA GLU A 55 -7.39 10.46 -10.88
C GLU A 55 -6.63 10.40 -12.20
N LYS A 56 -7.34 10.05 -13.27
CA LYS A 56 -6.83 10.15 -14.62
C LYS A 56 -6.73 11.62 -15.06
N GLU A 57 -6.04 11.86 -16.17
CA GLU A 57 -5.87 13.22 -16.70
C GLU A 57 -7.19 13.92 -17.03
N ASP A 58 -8.23 13.15 -17.39
CA ASP A 58 -9.58 13.65 -17.63
C ASP A 58 -10.42 13.89 -16.37
N GLY A 59 -9.83 13.67 -15.17
CA GLY A 59 -10.51 13.80 -13.88
C GLY A 59 -11.30 12.57 -13.44
N THR A 60 -11.25 11.46 -14.19
CA THR A 60 -11.88 10.21 -13.77
C THR A 60 -11.22 9.69 -12.48
N PRO A 61 -11.97 9.50 -11.38
CA PRO A 61 -11.39 9.02 -10.13
C PRO A 61 -10.96 7.55 -10.26
N VAL A 62 -9.73 7.26 -9.86
CA VAL A 62 -9.15 5.90 -9.89
C VAL A 62 -9.20 5.27 -8.53
N LEU A 63 -8.87 6.03 -7.49
CA LEU A 63 -8.73 5.54 -6.13
C LEU A 63 -8.99 6.69 -5.15
N THR A 64 -9.62 6.37 -4.03
CA THR A 64 -9.71 7.26 -2.87
C THR A 64 -9.32 6.52 -1.60
N GLY A 65 -8.84 7.24 -0.58
CA GLY A 65 -8.46 6.61 0.66
C GLY A 65 -7.93 7.57 1.72
N THR A 66 -7.32 6.96 2.71
CA THR A 66 -6.63 7.63 3.80
C THR A 66 -5.21 7.09 3.94
N ALA A 67 -4.30 7.97 4.31
CA ALA A 67 -2.99 7.59 4.83
C ALA A 67 -2.86 8.15 6.25
N SER A 68 -2.21 7.42 7.14
CA SER A 68 -2.08 7.86 8.53
C SER A 68 -0.81 7.33 9.19
N LEU A 69 -0.38 8.04 10.22
CA LEU A 69 0.51 7.55 11.26
C LEU A 69 -0.28 7.27 12.53
N PRO A 70 0.22 6.44 13.45
CA PRO A 70 -0.36 6.33 14.78
C PRO A 70 -0.19 7.67 15.52
N ASP A 71 -1.18 8.01 16.32
CA ASP A 71 -1.13 9.15 17.22
C ASP A 71 -0.23 8.89 18.44
N GLU A 72 -0.19 9.81 19.39
CA GLU A 72 0.60 9.69 20.62
C GLU A 72 0.19 8.49 21.49
N SER A 73 -1.01 7.95 21.31
CA SER A 73 -1.49 6.73 22.00
C SER A 73 -1.10 5.44 21.27
N GLY A 74 -0.49 5.54 20.09
CA GLY A 74 -0.16 4.43 19.21
C GLY A 74 -1.33 3.93 18.37
N GLN A 75 -2.43 4.68 18.27
CA GLN A 75 -3.60 4.33 17.48
C GLN A 75 -3.65 5.13 16.19
N HIS A 76 -4.01 4.46 15.10
CA HIS A 76 -4.28 5.15 13.84
C HIS A 76 -5.64 5.84 13.88
N PRO A 77 -5.76 7.04 13.28
CA PRO A 77 -7.07 7.64 13.01
C PRO A 77 -7.95 6.70 12.16
N GLU A 78 -9.27 6.91 12.22
CA GLU A 78 -10.22 6.09 11.46
C GLU A 78 -9.84 6.02 9.97
N THR A 79 -9.60 4.81 9.50
CA THR A 79 -9.21 4.52 8.12
C THR A 79 -10.41 4.48 7.17
N GLU A 80 -10.17 4.59 5.86
CA GLU A 80 -11.22 4.39 4.85
C GLU A 80 -11.82 2.98 4.92
N LEU A 81 -11.03 1.96 5.25
CA LEU A 81 -11.53 0.60 5.46
C LEU A 81 -12.54 0.55 6.61
N GLU A 82 -12.23 1.14 7.76
CA GLU A 82 -13.11 1.17 8.93
C GLU A 82 -14.40 1.93 8.64
N ARG A 83 -14.32 3.08 7.97
CA ARG A 83 -15.50 3.84 7.54
C ARG A 83 -16.42 3.01 6.66
N ARG A 84 -15.89 2.16 5.81
CA ARG A 84 -16.65 1.27 4.94
C ARG A 84 -17.20 0.07 5.69
N LEU A 85 -16.41 -0.55 6.57
CA LEU A 85 -16.88 -1.63 7.42
C LEU A 85 -18.07 -1.20 8.30
N ASN A 86 -18.01 0.00 8.85
CA ASN A 86 -19.10 0.57 9.65
C ASN A 86 -20.40 0.80 8.86
N LYS A 87 -20.34 0.82 7.53
CA LYS A 87 -21.51 0.96 6.65
C LYS A 87 -22.05 -0.36 6.12
N LEU A 88 -21.34 -1.48 6.37
CA LEU A 88 -21.80 -2.78 5.89
C LEU A 88 -23.03 -3.23 6.71
N THR A 89 -24.00 -3.77 5.99
CA THR A 89 -25.08 -4.54 6.61
C THR A 89 -24.60 -5.96 6.89
N PRO A 90 -25.11 -6.61 7.96
CA PRO A 90 -24.78 -8.01 8.21
C PRO A 90 -25.04 -8.85 6.96
N PRO A 91 -24.12 -9.73 6.57
CA PRO A 91 -24.33 -10.60 5.43
C PRO A 91 -25.47 -11.58 5.71
N GLY A 92 -26.23 -11.92 4.66
CA GLY A 92 -27.13 -13.07 4.70
C GLY A 92 -26.35 -14.39 4.67
N SER A 93 -26.90 -15.41 4.03
CA SER A 93 -26.18 -16.66 3.83
C SER A 93 -24.95 -16.43 2.93
N LEU A 94 -23.78 -16.81 3.40
CA LEU A 94 -22.55 -16.76 2.60
C LEU A 94 -22.60 -17.85 1.52
N VAL A 95 -22.32 -17.47 0.28
CA VAL A 95 -22.29 -18.37 -0.87
C VAL A 95 -20.87 -18.75 -1.25
N ILE A 96 -19.92 -17.85 -0.95
CA ILE A 96 -18.47 -18.04 -1.17
C ILE A 96 -17.76 -17.81 0.15
N LEU A 97 -16.61 -18.45 0.33
CA LEU A 97 -15.81 -18.37 1.55
C LEU A 97 -16.56 -18.85 2.81
N GLU A 98 -17.51 -19.78 2.65
CA GLU A 98 -18.31 -20.32 3.75
C GLU A 98 -17.46 -21.04 4.81
N ASN A 99 -16.25 -21.49 4.43
CA ASN A 99 -15.31 -22.16 5.32
C ASN A 99 -14.42 -21.18 6.13
N LEU A 100 -14.57 -19.87 5.91
CA LEU A 100 -13.84 -18.87 6.67
C LEU A 100 -14.64 -18.41 7.88
N SER A 101 -13.95 -18.20 8.98
CA SER A 101 -14.54 -17.68 10.22
C SER A 101 -13.73 -16.49 10.75
N VAL A 102 -14.43 -15.58 11.43
CA VAL A 102 -13.79 -14.45 12.08
C VAL A 102 -12.80 -14.97 13.14
N GLY A 103 -11.56 -14.46 13.09
CA GLY A 103 -10.48 -14.89 13.97
C GLY A 103 -9.72 -16.13 13.49
N GLN A 104 -10.10 -16.72 12.36
CA GLN A 104 -9.31 -17.79 11.74
C GLN A 104 -7.92 -17.24 11.37
N ARG A 105 -6.90 -18.02 11.67
CA ARG A 105 -5.50 -17.70 11.34
C ARG A 105 -4.98 -18.72 10.37
N GLY A 106 -4.28 -18.27 9.33
CA GLY A 106 -3.47 -19.12 8.47
C GLY A 106 -2.22 -19.60 9.23
N ALA A 107 -1.65 -20.69 8.79
CA ALA A 107 -0.32 -21.11 9.19
C ALA A 107 0.68 -20.52 8.20
N ALA A 108 1.57 -19.66 8.66
CA ALA A 108 2.76 -19.25 7.92
C ALA A 108 3.96 -19.92 8.61
N PRO A 109 4.33 -21.13 8.19
CA PRO A 109 5.35 -21.90 8.89
C PRO A 109 6.76 -21.30 8.75
N GLU A 110 7.02 -20.61 7.64
CA GLU A 110 8.33 -20.05 7.32
C GLU A 110 8.19 -18.59 6.87
N PRO A 111 9.20 -17.75 7.14
CA PRO A 111 9.25 -16.39 6.58
C PRO A 111 9.27 -16.45 5.04
N VAL A 112 8.44 -15.64 4.41
CA VAL A 112 8.48 -15.46 2.95
C VAL A 112 9.55 -14.43 2.63
N ILE A 113 10.50 -14.79 1.75
CA ILE A 113 11.59 -13.92 1.31
C ILE A 113 11.40 -13.60 -0.16
N MET A 114 11.57 -12.33 -0.52
CA MET A 114 11.57 -11.87 -1.90
C MET A 114 13.01 -11.50 -2.29
N ASP A 115 13.68 -12.40 -3.00
CA ASP A 115 14.99 -12.10 -3.57
C ASP A 115 14.85 -11.12 -4.74
N PHE A 116 15.83 -10.23 -4.89
CA PHE A 116 15.79 -9.13 -5.84
C PHE A 116 15.59 -9.58 -7.30
N ASP A 117 16.26 -10.66 -7.70
CA ASP A 117 16.21 -11.21 -9.06
C ASP A 117 15.26 -12.43 -9.20
N GLN A 118 14.57 -12.83 -8.14
CA GLN A 118 13.68 -13.98 -8.16
C GLN A 118 12.39 -13.66 -8.91
N ASN A 119 12.00 -14.55 -9.85
CA ASN A 119 10.67 -14.51 -10.46
C ASN A 119 9.62 -14.97 -9.46
N MET A 120 8.55 -14.20 -9.29
CA MET A 120 7.54 -14.38 -8.27
C MET A 120 6.41 -15.37 -8.66
N GLY A 121 6.55 -16.08 -9.76
CA GLY A 121 5.62 -17.14 -10.15
C GLY A 121 4.66 -16.77 -11.27
N ALA A 122 3.66 -17.63 -11.51
CA ALA A 122 2.80 -17.50 -12.68
C ALA A 122 1.86 -16.29 -12.66
N LEU A 123 1.43 -15.84 -11.47
CA LEU A 123 0.57 -14.66 -11.31
C LEU A 123 1.36 -13.37 -11.43
N TYR A 124 2.63 -13.39 -11.04
CA TYR A 124 3.56 -12.26 -11.09
C TYR A 124 4.85 -12.72 -11.79
N PRO A 125 4.85 -12.85 -13.12
CA PRO A 125 5.97 -13.42 -13.89
C PRO A 125 7.12 -12.43 -14.09
N PHE A 126 7.48 -11.72 -13.05
CA PHE A 126 8.57 -10.74 -13.01
C PHE A 126 9.20 -10.72 -11.63
N SER A 127 10.42 -10.22 -11.57
CA SER A 127 11.18 -10.03 -10.33
C SER A 127 10.92 -8.65 -9.72
N LEU A 128 11.37 -8.47 -8.47
CA LEU A 128 11.40 -7.16 -7.83
C LEU A 128 12.21 -6.15 -8.65
N LYS A 129 13.36 -6.57 -9.20
CA LYS A 129 14.20 -5.75 -10.07
C LYS A 129 13.44 -5.23 -11.29
N GLU A 130 12.75 -6.12 -12.01
CA GLU A 130 11.95 -5.74 -13.19
C GLU A 130 10.79 -4.83 -12.82
N THR A 131 10.22 -4.99 -11.62
CA THR A 131 9.18 -4.10 -11.10
C THR A 131 9.73 -2.70 -10.85
N LEU A 132 10.90 -2.59 -10.22
CA LEU A 132 11.53 -1.29 -9.94
C LEU A 132 11.91 -0.51 -11.21
N GLU A 133 12.20 -1.20 -12.32
CA GLU A 133 12.44 -0.57 -13.61
C GLU A 133 11.17 0.05 -14.24
N LYS A 134 9.98 -0.38 -13.80
CA LYS A 134 8.70 0.03 -14.36
C LYS A 134 7.92 1.02 -13.50
N ILE A 135 8.14 1.01 -12.19
CA ILE A 135 7.46 1.96 -11.30
C ILE A 135 7.98 3.37 -11.52
N THR A 136 7.09 4.35 -11.50
CA THR A 136 7.41 5.74 -11.83
C THR A 136 7.83 6.57 -10.63
N GLU A 137 7.51 6.11 -9.44
CA GLU A 137 7.95 6.74 -8.19
C GLU A 137 9.27 6.15 -7.72
N GLY A 138 10.26 7.03 -7.57
CA GLY A 138 11.60 6.65 -7.08
C GLY A 138 11.68 6.73 -5.56
N CYS A 139 12.17 5.67 -4.94
CA CYS A 139 12.65 5.72 -3.56
C CYS A 139 14.06 5.11 -3.55
N PRO A 140 15.10 5.84 -3.09
CA PRO A 140 16.48 5.35 -3.13
C PRO A 140 16.70 4.09 -2.29
N TRP A 141 15.78 3.80 -1.36
CA TRP A 141 15.88 2.65 -0.47
C TRP A 141 15.30 1.35 -1.04
N TYR A 142 14.70 1.39 -2.23
CA TYR A 142 14.24 0.17 -2.92
C TYR A 142 15.38 -0.58 -3.63
N ASP A 143 16.40 0.14 -4.09
CA ASP A 143 17.54 -0.46 -4.79
C ASP A 143 18.63 -0.89 -3.79
N PRO A 144 18.99 -2.18 -3.74
CA PRO A 144 20.07 -2.67 -2.88
C PRO A 144 21.41 -1.93 -3.07
N ALA A 145 21.68 -1.41 -4.25
CA ALA A 145 22.91 -0.67 -4.54
C ALA A 145 22.96 0.71 -3.83
N THR A 146 21.81 1.32 -3.55
CA THR A 146 21.70 2.64 -2.92
C THR A 146 21.12 2.59 -1.51
N ALA A 147 20.62 1.43 -1.09
CA ALA A 147 19.95 1.26 0.20
C ALA A 147 20.91 1.11 1.40
N ALA A 148 22.22 1.08 1.19
CA ALA A 148 23.19 0.98 2.27
C ALA A 148 23.07 2.13 3.29
N ASP A 149 22.66 3.31 2.82
CA ASP A 149 22.44 4.51 3.63
C ASP A 149 21.01 4.63 4.17
N SER A 150 20.16 3.60 4.01
CA SER A 150 18.82 3.62 4.56
C SER A 150 18.84 3.60 6.08
N PRO A 151 17.84 4.18 6.77
CA PRO A 151 17.73 4.12 8.23
C PRO A 151 17.73 2.71 8.82
N TRP A 152 17.42 1.70 8.00
CA TRP A 152 17.33 0.29 8.42
C TRP A 152 18.56 -0.53 8.00
N GLY A 153 19.57 0.10 7.38
CA GLY A 153 20.82 -0.57 6.97
C GLY A 153 20.66 -1.55 5.81
N GLY A 154 19.60 -1.43 5.02
CA GLY A 154 19.33 -2.29 3.87
C GLY A 154 18.16 -1.83 3.02
N ALA A 155 17.91 -2.53 1.93
CA ALA A 155 16.78 -2.23 1.04
C ALA A 155 15.45 -2.58 1.68
N ILE A 156 14.42 -1.79 1.32
CA ILE A 156 13.02 -2.06 1.65
C ILE A 156 12.26 -2.38 0.36
N ILE A 157 11.17 -3.13 0.48
CA ILE A 157 10.32 -3.46 -0.66
C ILE A 157 9.29 -2.34 -0.92
N PRO A 158 8.91 -2.08 -2.19
CA PRO A 158 7.80 -1.20 -2.51
C PRO A 158 6.50 -1.70 -1.87
N LEU A 159 5.61 -0.77 -1.52
CA LEU A 159 4.37 -1.07 -0.80
C LEU A 159 3.48 -2.08 -1.54
N GLU A 160 3.39 -2.00 -2.87
CA GLU A 160 2.60 -2.94 -3.68
C GLU A 160 3.13 -4.37 -3.66
N MET A 161 4.41 -4.57 -3.37
CA MET A 161 5.00 -5.92 -3.31
C MET A 161 4.53 -6.71 -2.08
N ILE A 162 3.94 -6.05 -1.09
CA ILE A 162 3.32 -6.72 0.06
C ILE A 162 2.17 -7.62 -0.40
N SER A 163 1.36 -7.18 -1.37
CA SER A 163 0.28 -8.01 -1.91
C SER A 163 0.81 -9.24 -2.66
N VAL A 164 1.92 -9.10 -3.37
CA VAL A 164 2.60 -10.22 -4.04
C VAL A 164 3.07 -11.25 -3.02
N LEU A 165 3.70 -10.81 -1.93
CA LEU A 165 4.14 -11.70 -0.83
C LEU A 165 2.97 -12.39 -0.12
N ALA A 166 1.80 -11.73 -0.04
CA ALA A 166 0.63 -12.32 0.59
C ALA A 166 -0.05 -13.41 -0.25
N GLU A 167 0.22 -13.44 -1.56
CA GLU A 167 -0.32 -14.44 -2.51
C GLU A 167 0.69 -15.56 -2.83
N TYR A 168 1.96 -15.37 -2.48
CA TYR A 168 3.05 -16.32 -2.71
C TYR A 168 3.07 -17.41 -1.66
#